data_2036ee4d03abb57130d6827cf30a52f1
#
_entry.id   2036ee4d03abb57130d6827cf30a52f1
#
_cell.length_a   1.000
_cell.length_b   1.000
_cell.length_c   1.000
_cell.angle_alpha   90.00
_cell.angle_beta   90.00
_cell.angle_gamma   90.00
#
_symmetry.space_group_name_H-M   'P 1'
#
loop_
_entity.id
_entity.type
_entity.pdbx_description
1 polymer ?
#
loop_
_entity_poly.entity_id
_entity_poly.type
_entity_poly.pdbx_seq_one_letter_code
_entity_poly.pdbx_strand_id
1 'polypeptide(L)'
;ETKKDKRNASQFRGNLLKDGFSMMQYSVYIRHCASGESADVHEKRINKLVPALGKVSVLRITDKQFGMIINYLGKAKQENSDTPTQLELF
;
A
#
# COMPACT_ATOMS: atom_id res chain seq x y z
N GLU A 1 -14.41 17.40 -6.22
CA GLU A 1 -14.82 16.10 -5.69
C GLU A 1 -16.21 16.16 -5.10
N THR A 2 -16.99 15.15 -5.37
CA THR A 2 -18.32 14.99 -4.79
C THR A 2 -18.21 14.27 -3.45
N LYS A 3 -19.28 14.35 -2.64
CA LYS A 3 -19.34 13.58 -1.39
C LYS A 3 -19.27 12.08 -1.67
N LYS A 4 -19.86 11.62 -2.78
CA LYS A 4 -19.82 10.22 -3.18
C LYS A 4 -18.39 9.77 -3.47
N ASP A 5 -17.60 10.59 -4.15
CA ASP A 5 -16.21 10.26 -4.48
C ASP A 5 -15.36 10.17 -3.22
N LYS A 6 -15.55 11.09 -2.27
CA LYS A 6 -14.83 11.04 -0.99
C LYS A 6 -15.19 9.80 -0.19
N ARG A 7 -16.46 9.42 -0.20
CA ARG A 7 -16.93 8.22 0.49
C ARG A 7 -16.32 6.97 -0.13
N ASN A 8 -16.29 6.90 -1.46
CA ASN A 8 -15.71 5.76 -2.18
C ASN A 8 -14.22 5.63 -1.91
N ALA A 9 -13.50 6.75 -1.87
CA ALA A 9 -12.07 6.74 -1.56
C ALA A 9 -11.81 6.26 -0.13
N SER A 10 -12.62 6.72 0.84
CA SER A 10 -12.50 6.27 2.23
C SER A 10 -12.82 4.79 2.37
N GLN A 11 -13.83 4.32 1.65
CA GLN A 11 -14.22 2.91 1.68
C GLN A 11 -13.11 2.03 1.08
N PHE A 12 -12.52 2.46 -0.04
CA PHE A 12 -11.42 1.74 -0.66
C PHE A 12 -10.24 1.63 0.31
N ARG A 13 -9.88 2.73 0.97
CA ARG A 13 -8.82 2.76 1.97
C ARG A 13 -9.08 1.77 3.09
N GLY A 14 -10.30 1.78 3.63
CA GLY A 14 -10.70 0.84 4.68
C GLY A 14 -10.60 -0.60 4.23
N ASN A 15 -10.98 -0.88 2.98
CA ASN A 15 -10.88 -2.22 2.43
C ASN A 15 -9.45 -2.69 2.27
N LEU A 16 -8.53 -1.79 1.89
CA LEU A 16 -7.11 -2.12 1.84
C LEU A 16 -6.58 -2.50 3.21
N LEU A 17 -6.94 -1.73 4.24
CA LEU A 17 -6.49 -2.03 5.60
C LEU A 17 -7.04 -3.37 6.08
N LYS A 18 -8.28 -3.69 5.74
CA LYS A 18 -8.87 -4.99 6.08
C LYS A 18 -8.17 -6.15 5.38
N ASP A 19 -7.66 -5.92 4.17
CA ASP A 19 -6.93 -6.94 3.42
C ASP A 19 -5.48 -7.05 3.85
N GLY A 20 -5.08 -6.34 4.91
CA GLY A 20 -3.76 -6.46 5.50
C GLY A 20 -2.73 -5.47 4.96
N PHE A 21 -3.15 -4.48 4.19
CA PHE A 21 -2.25 -3.40 3.79
C PHE A 21 -2.01 -2.45 4.94
N SER A 22 -0.84 -1.85 4.97
CA SER A 22 -0.47 -0.82 5.93
C SER A 22 -0.19 0.47 5.20
N MET A 23 -0.59 1.58 5.80
CA MET A 23 -0.30 2.89 5.21
C MET A 23 1.16 3.24 5.47
N MET A 24 1.96 3.31 4.40
CA MET A 24 3.35 3.73 4.48
C MET A 24 3.45 5.23 4.61
N GLN A 25 2.66 5.94 3.82
CA GLN A 25 2.48 7.38 3.89
C GLN A 25 1.14 7.71 3.25
N TYR A 26 0.71 8.94 3.33
CA TYR A 26 -0.59 9.34 2.82
C TYR A 26 -0.76 8.88 1.37
N SER A 27 -1.83 8.15 1.12
CA SER A 27 -2.18 7.58 -0.19
C SER A 27 -1.21 6.51 -0.72
N VAL A 28 -0.28 6.02 0.10
CA VAL A 28 0.61 4.93 -0.26
C VAL A 28 0.44 3.79 0.73
N TYR A 29 0.01 2.65 0.23
CA TYR A 29 -0.26 1.47 1.05
C TYR A 29 0.61 0.32 0.60
N ILE A 30 1.11 -0.46 1.55
CA ILE A 30 2.00 -1.57 1.29
C ILE A 30 1.47 -2.84 1.94
N ARG A 31 1.78 -3.96 1.34
CA ARG A 31 1.52 -5.28 1.90
C ARG A 31 2.65 -6.21 1.51
N HIS A 32 3.19 -6.91 2.50
CA HIS A 32 4.13 -7.99 2.25
C HIS A 32 3.37 -9.22 1.79
N CYS A 33 3.83 -9.84 0.72
CA CYS A 33 3.27 -11.10 0.21
C CYS A 33 4.37 -12.15 0.21
N ALA A 34 4.05 -13.33 0.74
CA ALA A 34 5.05 -14.39 0.90
C ALA A 34 5.49 -15.00 -0.44
N SER A 35 4.70 -14.83 -1.48
CA SER A 35 4.98 -15.41 -2.81
C SER A 35 4.34 -14.57 -3.90
N GLY A 36 4.74 -14.81 -5.15
CA GLY A 36 4.08 -14.19 -6.30
C GLY A 36 2.63 -14.60 -6.42
N GLU A 37 2.28 -15.82 -6.03
CA GLU A 37 0.89 -16.28 -6.04
C GLU A 37 0.04 -15.49 -5.05
N SER A 38 0.57 -15.25 -3.86
CA SER A 38 -0.11 -14.42 -2.87
C SER A 38 -0.30 -12.99 -3.37
N ALA A 39 0.72 -12.44 -4.01
CA ALA A 39 0.63 -11.11 -4.61
C ALA A 39 -0.45 -11.06 -5.70
N ASP A 40 -0.56 -12.11 -6.52
CA ASP A 40 -1.62 -12.19 -7.54
C ASP A 40 -3.01 -12.17 -6.92
N VAL A 41 -3.21 -12.87 -5.82
CA VAL A 41 -4.49 -12.90 -5.12
C VAL A 41 -4.88 -11.51 -4.64
N HIS A 42 -3.93 -10.80 -4.02
CA HIS A 42 -4.21 -9.46 -3.50
C HIS A 42 -4.42 -8.45 -4.63
N GLU A 43 -3.69 -8.58 -5.73
CA GLU A 43 -3.90 -7.73 -6.89
C GLU A 43 -5.29 -7.89 -7.47
N LYS A 44 -5.80 -9.13 -7.55
CA LYS A 44 -7.16 -9.39 -8.02
C LYS A 44 -8.20 -8.79 -7.07
N ARG A 45 -7.96 -8.84 -5.77
CA ARG A 45 -8.85 -8.22 -4.79
C ARG A 45 -8.88 -6.71 -4.97
N ILE A 46 -7.72 -6.09 -5.17
CA ILE A 46 -7.63 -4.65 -5.41
C ILE A 46 -8.44 -4.28 -6.65
N ASN A 47 -8.30 -5.05 -7.71
CA ASN A 47 -9.02 -4.80 -8.97
C ASN A 47 -10.53 -4.70 -8.73
N LYS A 48 -11.07 -5.51 -7.84
CA LYS A 48 -12.50 -5.49 -7.52
C LYS A 48 -12.89 -4.33 -6.62
N LEU A 49 -11.93 -3.77 -5.89
CA LEU A 49 -12.20 -2.75 -4.88
C LEU A 49 -11.94 -1.32 -5.37
N VAL A 50 -11.23 -1.16 -6.49
CA VAL A 50 -10.87 0.19 -6.97
C VAL A 50 -12.13 0.99 -7.27
N PRO A 51 -12.14 2.29 -6.87
CA PRO A 51 -13.29 3.14 -7.15
C PRO A 51 -13.43 3.43 -8.64
N ALA A 52 -14.63 3.80 -9.04
CA ALA A 52 -14.94 4.09 -10.45
C ALA A 52 -14.19 5.33 -10.96
N LEU A 53 -13.89 6.27 -10.06
CA LEU A 53 -13.21 7.52 -10.41
C LEU A 53 -11.89 7.60 -9.66
N GLY A 54 -10.96 8.32 -10.24
CA GLY A 54 -9.63 8.46 -9.68
C GLY A 54 -8.65 7.46 -10.28
N LYS A 55 -7.42 7.50 -9.79
CA LYS A 55 -6.35 6.63 -10.29
C LYS A 55 -5.76 5.83 -9.13
N VAL A 56 -5.65 4.53 -9.33
CA VAL A 56 -4.97 3.62 -8.41
C VAL A 56 -3.87 2.92 -9.19
N SER A 57 -2.65 2.97 -8.68
CA SER A 57 -1.52 2.29 -9.30
C SER A 57 -1.01 1.22 -8.36
N VAL A 58 -0.67 0.06 -8.91
CA VAL A 58 -0.13 -1.05 -8.13
C VAL A 58 1.27 -1.34 -8.63
N LEU A 59 2.22 -1.38 -7.72
CA LEU A 59 3.61 -1.67 -8.02
C LEU A 59 4.06 -2.85 -7.18
N ARG A 60 4.68 -3.84 -7.80
CA ARG A 60 5.31 -4.95 -7.09
C ARG A 60 6.80 -4.70 -7.02
N ILE A 61 7.35 -4.86 -5.82
CA ILE A 61 8.79 -4.75 -5.61
C ILE A 61 9.24 -5.91 -4.73
N THR A 62 10.54 -6.22 -4.82
CA THR A 62 11.14 -7.24 -3.96
C THR A 62 11.44 -6.65 -2.59
N ASP A 63 11.67 -7.52 -1.61
CA ASP A 63 12.09 -7.08 -0.28
C ASP A 63 13.39 -6.29 -0.35
N LYS A 64 14.30 -6.71 -1.21
CA LYS A 64 15.56 -5.98 -1.41
C LYS A 64 15.31 -4.57 -1.95
N GLN A 65 14.43 -4.44 -2.93
CA GLN A 65 14.08 -3.13 -3.48
C GLN A 65 13.38 -2.27 -2.43
N PHE A 66 12.53 -2.86 -1.61
CA PHE A 66 11.90 -2.13 -0.52
C PHE A 66 12.95 -1.57 0.45
N GLY A 67 13.97 -2.37 0.80
CA GLY A 67 15.04 -1.93 1.68
C GLY A 67 15.88 -0.80 1.09
N MET A 68 15.84 -0.61 -0.23
CA MET A 68 16.59 0.46 -0.91
C MET A 68 15.82 1.78 -0.98
N ILE A 69 14.56 1.80 -0.56
CA ILE A 69 13.77 3.04 -0.54
C ILE A 69 14.39 4.00 0.46
N ILE A 70 14.58 5.25 0.05
CA ILE A 70 15.08 6.31 0.92
C ILE A 70 13.89 7.15 1.35
N ASN A 71 13.72 7.29 2.66
CA ASN A 71 12.63 8.06 3.22
C ASN A 71 13.18 9.30 3.91
N TYR A 72 12.47 10.40 3.76
CA TYR A 72 12.80 11.65 4.41
C TYR A 72 11.61 12.13 5.23
N LEU A 73 11.86 12.61 6.43
CA LEU A 73 10.88 13.32 7.22
C LEU A 73 11.34 14.76 7.29
N GLY A 74 10.68 15.66 6.54
CA GLY A 74 11.23 16.96 6.27
C GLY A 74 12.52 16.80 5.48
N LYS A 75 13.63 17.34 5.97
CA LYS A 75 14.95 17.18 5.33
C LYS A 75 15.76 16.04 5.94
N ALA A 76 15.29 15.42 7.03
CA ALA A 76 16.02 14.36 7.70
C ALA A 76 15.76 13.03 7.02
N LYS A 77 16.84 12.29 6.74
CA LYS A 77 16.72 10.94 6.20
C LYS A 77 16.32 9.98 7.31
N GLN A 78 15.32 9.14 7.03
CA GLN A 78 14.88 8.10 7.96
C GLN A 78 15.54 6.78 7.61
N GLU A 79 15.79 5.95 8.63
CA GLU A 79 16.25 4.59 8.40
C GLU A 79 15.09 3.74 7.91
N ASN A 80 15.40 2.87 6.93
CA ASN A 80 14.41 1.93 6.41
C ASN A 80 14.32 0.70 7.31
N SER A 81 13.14 0.12 7.32
CA SER A 81 12.95 -1.21 7.84
C SER A 81 13.56 -2.20 6.84
N ASP A 82 14.49 -3.05 7.31
CA ASP A 82 15.20 -3.99 6.44
C ASP A 82 14.47 -5.31 6.25
N THR A 83 13.44 -5.59 7.04
CA THR A 83 12.73 -6.86 6.96
C THR A 83 11.24 -6.64 6.79
N PRO A 84 10.58 -7.53 6.03
CA PRO A 84 9.11 -7.45 5.87
C PRO A 84 8.36 -7.54 7.19
N THR A 85 8.91 -8.26 8.17
CA THR A 85 8.30 -8.38 9.49
C THR A 85 8.13 -7.02 10.16
N GLN A 86 9.10 -6.13 9.95
CA GLN A 86 9.04 -4.79 10.51
C GLN A 86 7.99 -3.92 9.81
N LEU A 87 7.62 -4.26 8.58
CA LEU A 87 6.56 -3.55 7.86
C LEU A 87 5.20 -3.71 8.52
N GLU A 88 5.00 -4.82 9.21
CA GLU A 88 3.75 -5.08 9.91
C GLU A 88 3.52 -4.13 11.07
N LEU A 89 4.56 -3.47 11.52
CA LEU A 89 4.49 -2.51 12.63
C LEU A 89 4.04 -1.11 12.19
N PHE A 90 4.01 -0.87 10.90
CA PHE A 90 3.54 0.41 10.35
C PHE A 90 2.02 0.41 10.21
#